data_0423987d76d1996bdf437ccc60625d51
#
_entry.id   0423987d76d1996bdf437ccc60625d51
#
_cell.length_a   1.000
_cell.length_b   1.000
_cell.length_c   1.000
_cell.angle_alpha   90.00
_cell.angle_beta   90.00
_cell.angle_gamma   90.00
#
_symmetry.space_group_name_H-M   'P 1'
#
loop_
_entity.id
_entity.type
_entity.pdbx_description
1 polymer ?
#
loop_
_entity_poly.entity_id
_entity_poly.type
_entity_poly.pdbx_seq_one_letter_code
_entity_poly.pdbx_strand_id
1 'polypeptide(L)'
;SPTAEVACAALASALSLGAAHPSLLAPHCRDFLVWAADAPPVANAKLAVLPKLITKETVEAISAEVAIQMRSPQPELVRAAARAAADVAAAAPGRADACVRGLLRLLSSGSEEIVAEAVSAVRTLLQAKVFGEQQPAVVATVAALLPSIALPRARASVLWCVGNHCEQLPLVAPDVLRTTLARFADEAPAVRLQALDLAARCAAHGLKKSSEMLGYALDLGKYDPDHDVRARARWIAGLSSGLVAAPDAPLGLDGLHGAS
;
A
#
# COMPACT_ATOMS: atom_id res chain seq x y z
N SER A 1 25.11 7.91 18.05
CA SER A 1 25.94 7.40 19.18
C SER A 1 26.40 5.99 18.81
N PRO A 2 27.68 5.63 19.04
CA PRO A 2 28.19 4.28 18.67
C PRO A 2 27.38 3.14 19.32
N THR A 3 26.76 3.35 20.45
CA THR A 3 25.86 2.40 21.10
C THR A 3 24.57 2.19 20.33
N ALA A 4 24.02 3.24 19.71
CA ALA A 4 22.81 3.12 18.88
C ALA A 4 23.07 2.40 17.55
N GLU A 5 24.25 2.59 16.95
CA GLU A 5 24.67 1.91 15.72
C GLU A 5 24.85 0.41 15.95
N VAL A 6 25.51 0.03 17.05
CA VAL A 6 25.65 -1.38 17.45
C VAL A 6 24.30 -2.01 17.72
N ALA A 7 23.40 -1.31 18.44
CA ALA A 7 22.05 -1.79 18.70
C ALA A 7 21.25 -1.99 17.39
N CYS A 8 21.34 -1.06 16.44
CA CYS A 8 20.70 -1.20 15.13
C CYS A 8 21.26 -2.39 14.34
N ALA A 9 22.58 -2.61 14.35
CA ALA A 9 23.20 -3.76 13.69
C ALA A 9 22.74 -5.10 14.32
N ALA A 10 22.68 -5.16 15.64
CA ALA A 10 22.15 -6.32 16.36
C ALA A 10 20.67 -6.58 16.03
N LEU A 11 19.85 -5.52 15.98
CA LEU A 11 18.43 -5.61 15.61
C LEU A 11 18.24 -6.02 14.15
N ALA A 12 19.09 -5.59 13.23
CA ALA A 12 19.07 -6.06 11.83
C ALA A 12 19.35 -7.56 11.73
N SER A 13 20.30 -8.07 12.53
CA SER A 13 20.54 -9.51 12.66
C SER A 13 19.37 -10.25 13.29
N ALA A 14 18.77 -9.67 14.33
CA ALA A 14 17.56 -10.20 14.98
C ALA A 14 16.35 -10.25 14.02
N LEU A 15 16.20 -9.25 13.13
CA LEU A 15 15.17 -9.22 12.11
C LEU A 15 15.31 -10.41 11.15
N SER A 16 16.52 -10.65 10.65
CA SER A 16 16.81 -11.77 9.76
C SER A 16 16.60 -13.12 10.45
N LEU A 17 17.06 -13.25 11.70
CA LEU A 17 16.90 -14.47 12.50
C LEU A 17 15.42 -14.70 12.86
N GLY A 18 14.70 -13.67 13.26
CA GLY A 18 13.27 -13.75 13.60
C GLY A 18 12.40 -14.11 12.39
N ALA A 19 12.78 -13.67 11.19
CA ALA A 19 12.10 -14.07 9.97
C ALA A 19 12.33 -15.56 9.62
N ALA A 20 13.53 -16.10 9.89
CA ALA A 20 13.86 -17.49 9.60
C ALA A 20 13.42 -18.45 10.73
N HIS A 21 13.60 -18.04 11.99
CA HIS A 21 13.38 -18.86 13.18
C HIS A 21 12.66 -18.08 14.30
N PRO A 22 11.35 -17.78 14.15
CA PRO A 22 10.60 -16.98 15.12
C PRO A 22 10.63 -17.55 16.55
N SER A 23 10.63 -18.88 16.67
CA SER A 23 10.60 -19.59 17.95
C SER A 23 11.81 -19.32 18.85
N LEU A 24 12.96 -18.95 18.28
CA LEU A 24 14.17 -18.65 19.05
C LEU A 24 14.07 -17.30 19.76
N LEU A 25 13.45 -16.31 19.16
CA LEU A 25 13.37 -14.95 19.68
C LEU A 25 12.02 -14.64 20.37
N ALA A 26 10.97 -15.39 20.09
CA ALA A 26 9.65 -15.17 20.68
C ALA A 26 9.65 -15.14 22.22
N PRO A 27 10.39 -15.98 22.96
CA PRO A 27 10.47 -15.90 24.41
C PRO A 27 11.04 -14.56 24.91
N HIS A 28 11.86 -13.90 24.09
CA HIS A 28 12.51 -12.62 24.39
C HIS A 28 11.74 -11.42 23.82
N CYS A 29 10.49 -11.59 23.41
CA CYS A 29 9.66 -10.54 22.80
C CYS A 29 9.66 -9.23 23.59
N ARG A 30 9.70 -9.30 24.93
CA ARG A 30 9.68 -8.13 25.83
C ARG A 30 10.90 -7.24 25.69
N ASP A 31 12.06 -7.79 25.29
CA ASP A 31 13.30 -7.05 25.11
C ASP A 31 13.25 -6.17 23.85
N PHE A 32 12.35 -6.51 22.91
CA PHE A 32 12.11 -5.75 21.67
C PHE A 32 11.00 -4.71 21.80
N LEU A 33 10.35 -4.54 22.96
CA LEU A 33 9.41 -3.43 23.17
C LEU A 33 10.15 -2.10 23.14
N VAL A 34 9.47 -1.05 22.69
CA VAL A 34 10.06 0.29 22.58
C VAL A 34 10.08 0.97 23.93
N TRP A 35 11.25 1.43 24.34
CA TRP A 35 11.43 2.18 25.58
C TRP A 35 11.53 3.67 25.31
N ALA A 36 11.09 4.48 26.26
CA ALA A 36 11.16 5.95 26.15
C ALA A 36 12.59 6.47 25.97
N ALA A 37 13.59 5.73 26.42
CA ALA A 37 15.01 6.06 26.30
C ALA A 37 15.65 5.59 24.97
N ASP A 38 14.92 4.84 24.14
CA ASP A 38 15.44 4.36 22.87
C ASP A 38 15.65 5.53 21.90
N ALA A 39 16.80 5.55 21.23
CA ALA A 39 17.01 6.46 20.12
C ALA A 39 16.04 6.11 18.97
N PRO A 40 15.53 7.09 18.19
CA PRO A 40 14.56 6.84 17.13
C PRO A 40 14.93 5.72 16.14
N PRO A 41 16.19 5.58 15.68
CA PRO A 41 16.58 4.46 14.81
C PRO A 41 16.44 3.10 15.48
N VAL A 42 16.75 3.00 16.79
CA VAL A 42 16.64 1.76 17.56
C VAL A 42 15.17 1.38 17.75
N ALA A 43 14.32 2.36 18.12
CA ALA A 43 12.89 2.16 18.27
C ALA A 43 12.23 1.71 16.97
N ASN A 44 12.60 2.31 15.83
CA ASN A 44 12.13 1.92 14.50
C ASN A 44 12.56 0.48 14.15
N ALA A 45 13.81 0.11 14.45
CA ALA A 45 14.33 -1.24 14.22
C ALA A 45 13.60 -2.28 15.10
N LYS A 46 13.33 -1.97 16.37
CA LYS A 46 12.52 -2.81 17.25
C LYS A 46 11.12 -3.05 16.70
N LEU A 47 10.44 -1.99 16.22
CA LEU A 47 9.12 -2.10 15.60
C LEU A 47 9.12 -2.96 14.34
N ALA A 48 10.22 -3.03 13.61
CA ALA A 48 10.35 -3.92 12.45
C ALA A 48 10.53 -5.39 12.84
N VAL A 49 11.17 -5.67 14.00
CA VAL A 49 11.39 -7.04 14.50
C VAL A 49 10.12 -7.63 15.10
N LEU A 50 9.36 -6.85 15.86
CA LEU A 50 8.19 -7.33 16.63
C LEU A 50 7.19 -8.17 15.81
N PRO A 51 6.78 -7.79 14.58
CA PRO A 51 5.83 -8.59 13.80
C PRO A 51 6.36 -9.97 13.40
N LYS A 52 7.68 -10.16 13.38
CA LYS A 52 8.30 -11.46 13.06
C LYS A 52 8.30 -12.42 14.25
N LEU A 53 8.01 -11.91 15.46
CA LEU A 53 7.97 -12.67 16.71
C LEU A 53 6.56 -13.04 17.13
N ILE A 54 5.58 -12.92 16.26
CA ILE A 54 4.17 -13.21 16.57
C ILE A 54 3.97 -14.70 16.79
N THR A 55 3.50 -15.02 17.99
CA THR A 55 3.01 -16.34 18.42
C THR A 55 1.67 -16.17 19.14
N LYS A 56 1.02 -17.26 19.50
CA LYS A 56 -0.22 -17.18 20.31
C LYS A 56 -0.04 -16.45 21.64
N GLU A 57 1.16 -16.51 22.21
CA GLU A 57 1.49 -15.93 23.51
C GLU A 57 1.93 -14.46 23.40
N THR A 58 2.60 -14.09 22.30
CA THR A 58 3.21 -12.76 22.15
C THR A 58 2.30 -11.76 21.40
N VAL A 59 1.31 -12.26 20.65
CA VAL A 59 0.45 -11.43 19.77
C VAL A 59 -0.23 -10.28 20.51
N GLU A 60 -0.64 -10.49 21.75
CA GLU A 60 -1.33 -9.47 22.54
C GLU A 60 -0.38 -8.33 22.91
N ALA A 61 0.79 -8.65 23.43
CA ALA A 61 1.81 -7.68 23.82
C ALA A 61 2.29 -6.88 22.60
N ILE A 62 2.55 -7.56 21.47
CA ILE A 62 3.00 -6.91 20.22
C ILE A 62 1.92 -5.98 19.67
N SER A 63 0.66 -6.43 19.63
CA SER A 63 -0.45 -5.62 19.13
C SER A 63 -0.69 -4.38 19.99
N ALA A 64 -0.58 -4.51 21.31
CA ALA A 64 -0.70 -3.40 22.26
C ALA A 64 0.43 -2.38 22.04
N GLU A 65 1.67 -2.85 21.92
CA GLU A 65 2.84 -1.99 21.65
C GLU A 65 2.68 -1.20 20.36
N VAL A 66 2.34 -1.87 19.26
CA VAL A 66 2.10 -1.21 17.98
C VAL A 66 0.99 -0.17 18.09
N ALA A 67 -0.11 -0.48 18.80
CA ALA A 67 -1.21 0.46 19.01
C ALA A 67 -0.80 1.69 19.85
N ILE A 68 0.13 1.54 20.78
CA ILE A 68 0.71 2.64 21.57
C ILE A 68 1.55 3.52 20.64
N GLN A 69 2.46 2.93 19.87
CA GLN A 69 3.38 3.66 19.01
C GLN A 69 2.68 4.38 17.83
N MET A 70 1.53 3.86 17.36
CA MET A 70 0.67 4.56 16.41
C MET A 70 0.08 5.88 16.94
N ARG A 71 0.16 6.13 18.23
CA ARG A 71 -0.28 7.38 18.90
C ARG A 71 0.89 8.21 19.43
N SER A 72 2.11 7.83 19.10
CA SER A 72 3.32 8.54 19.51
C SER A 72 3.30 9.97 19.00
N PRO A 73 3.85 10.95 19.76
CA PRO A 73 4.07 12.30 19.26
C PRO A 73 5.19 12.37 18.21
N GLN A 74 5.98 11.32 18.03
CA GLN A 74 7.09 11.26 17.09
C GLN A 74 6.62 10.69 15.73
N PRO A 75 6.60 11.49 14.65
CA PRO A 75 6.10 11.04 13.34
C PRO A 75 6.80 9.80 12.78
N GLU A 76 8.10 9.66 13.04
CA GLU A 76 8.89 8.52 12.58
C GLU A 76 8.44 7.20 13.23
N LEU A 77 8.14 7.24 14.54
CA LEU A 77 7.60 6.06 15.24
C LEU A 77 6.20 5.72 14.75
N VAL A 78 5.36 6.71 14.49
CA VAL A 78 4.02 6.48 13.93
C VAL A 78 4.11 5.79 12.57
N ARG A 79 5.04 6.23 11.70
CA ARG A 79 5.28 5.58 10.39
C ARG A 79 5.76 4.14 10.54
N ALA A 80 6.73 3.90 11.42
CA ALA A 80 7.21 2.54 11.70
C ALA A 80 6.12 1.65 12.30
N ALA A 81 5.31 2.19 13.21
CA ALA A 81 4.17 1.49 13.79
C ALA A 81 3.07 1.19 12.76
N ALA A 82 2.83 2.07 11.79
CA ALA A 82 1.88 1.82 10.71
C ALA A 82 2.31 0.63 9.83
N ARG A 83 3.61 0.51 9.51
CA ARG A 83 4.16 -0.67 8.82
C ARG A 83 4.00 -1.93 9.66
N ALA A 84 4.42 -1.86 10.93
CA ALA A 84 4.30 -2.97 11.86
C ALA A 84 2.84 -3.42 12.05
N ALA A 85 1.87 -2.49 12.06
CA ALA A 85 0.45 -2.80 12.14
C ALA A 85 -0.06 -3.61 10.95
N ALA A 86 0.44 -3.31 9.74
CA ALA A 86 0.11 -4.12 8.56
C ALA A 86 0.67 -5.54 8.67
N ASP A 87 1.93 -5.68 9.08
CA ASP A 87 2.54 -6.99 9.26
C ASP A 87 1.84 -7.81 10.37
N VAL A 88 1.47 -7.17 11.48
CA VAL A 88 0.70 -7.79 12.59
C VAL A 88 -0.67 -8.24 12.10
N ALA A 89 -1.39 -7.41 11.36
CA ALA A 89 -2.72 -7.74 10.84
C ALA A 89 -2.67 -8.89 9.83
N ALA A 90 -1.63 -8.96 9.01
CA ALA A 90 -1.42 -10.06 8.07
C ALA A 90 -1.07 -11.38 8.78
N ALA A 91 -0.25 -11.32 9.85
CA ALA A 91 0.20 -12.50 10.59
C ALA A 91 -0.83 -13.01 11.61
N ALA A 92 -1.68 -12.13 12.13
CA ALA A 92 -2.65 -12.43 13.19
C ALA A 92 -4.06 -11.93 12.84
N PRO A 93 -4.86 -12.69 12.06
CA PRO A 93 -6.19 -12.26 11.62
C PRO A 93 -7.14 -11.86 12.76
N GLY A 94 -7.02 -12.50 13.93
CA GLY A 94 -7.82 -12.15 15.10
C GLY A 94 -7.55 -10.75 15.69
N ARG A 95 -6.46 -10.09 15.28
CA ARG A 95 -6.09 -8.73 15.68
C ARG A 95 -6.18 -7.72 14.51
N ALA A 96 -6.50 -8.20 13.31
CA ALA A 96 -6.55 -7.39 12.10
C ALA A 96 -7.46 -6.17 12.25
N ASP A 97 -8.66 -6.32 12.82
CA ASP A 97 -9.63 -5.23 12.98
C ASP A 97 -9.09 -4.06 13.82
N ALA A 98 -8.34 -4.34 14.87
CA ALA A 98 -7.76 -3.29 15.71
C ALA A 98 -6.66 -2.52 14.97
N CYS A 99 -5.78 -3.24 14.26
CA CYS A 99 -4.72 -2.66 13.43
C CYS A 99 -5.32 -1.81 12.30
N VAL A 100 -6.31 -2.33 11.59
CA VAL A 100 -7.03 -1.65 10.52
C VAL A 100 -7.66 -0.36 11.00
N ARG A 101 -8.41 -0.38 12.10
CA ARG A 101 -9.00 0.84 12.68
C ARG A 101 -7.92 1.86 13.06
N GLY A 102 -6.78 1.40 13.53
CA GLY A 102 -5.63 2.27 13.79
C GLY A 102 -5.11 2.93 12.52
N LEU A 103 -4.88 2.15 11.47
CA LEU A 103 -4.41 2.64 10.17
C LEU A 103 -5.40 3.60 9.52
N LEU A 104 -6.71 3.30 9.53
CA LEU A 104 -7.73 4.19 8.98
C LEU A 104 -7.77 5.55 9.71
N ARG A 105 -7.51 5.58 11.02
CA ARG A 105 -7.38 6.84 11.75
C ARG A 105 -6.16 7.65 11.31
N LEU A 106 -5.05 6.99 10.98
CA LEU A 106 -3.84 7.67 10.48
C LEU A 106 -4.06 8.33 9.11
N LEU A 107 -5.02 7.85 8.31
CA LEU A 107 -5.39 8.47 7.03
C LEU A 107 -5.96 9.89 7.21
N SER A 108 -6.47 10.23 8.40
CA SER A 108 -6.95 11.57 8.75
C SER A 108 -5.89 12.42 9.47
N SER A 109 -4.62 11.98 9.47
CA SER A 109 -3.51 12.73 10.06
C SER A 109 -3.22 14.00 9.27
N GLY A 110 -2.81 15.06 9.96
CA GLY A 110 -2.32 16.30 9.32
C GLY A 110 -0.93 16.15 8.67
N SER A 111 -0.23 15.04 8.85
CA SER A 111 1.08 14.78 8.25
C SER A 111 0.95 13.92 7.01
N GLU A 112 1.34 14.48 5.85
CA GLU A 112 1.30 13.77 4.56
C GLU A 112 2.14 12.49 4.56
N GLU A 113 3.28 12.49 5.25
CA GLU A 113 4.15 11.32 5.35
C GLU A 113 3.50 10.17 6.13
N ILE A 114 2.77 10.50 7.20
CA ILE A 114 2.01 9.50 7.97
C ILE A 114 0.86 8.94 7.11
N VAL A 115 0.13 9.82 6.41
CA VAL A 115 -0.93 9.40 5.48
C VAL A 115 -0.37 8.49 4.39
N ALA A 116 0.77 8.85 3.79
CA ALA A 116 1.41 8.03 2.76
C ALA A 116 1.80 6.64 3.27
N GLU A 117 2.33 6.55 4.49
CA GLU A 117 2.68 5.27 5.09
C GLU A 117 1.42 4.44 5.44
N ALA A 118 0.37 5.09 5.96
CA ALA A 118 -0.91 4.44 6.23
C ALA A 118 -1.56 3.88 4.95
N VAL A 119 -1.54 4.65 3.86
CA VAL A 119 -2.01 4.18 2.54
C VAL A 119 -1.20 2.97 2.07
N SER A 120 0.13 3.02 2.23
CA SER A 120 1.02 1.91 1.86
C SER A 120 0.71 0.66 2.68
N ALA A 121 0.49 0.81 3.99
CA ALA A 121 0.09 -0.25 4.90
C ALA A 121 -1.26 -0.87 4.53
N VAL A 122 -2.26 -0.03 4.23
CA VAL A 122 -3.58 -0.48 3.76
C VAL A 122 -3.47 -1.25 2.44
N ARG A 123 -2.64 -0.77 1.49
CA ARG A 123 -2.36 -1.50 0.25
C ARG A 123 -1.82 -2.90 0.53
N THR A 124 -0.86 -3.05 1.44
CA THR A 124 -0.30 -4.36 1.84
C THR A 124 -1.39 -5.28 2.38
N LEU A 125 -2.28 -4.76 3.23
CA LEU A 125 -3.39 -5.53 3.78
C LEU A 125 -4.44 -5.94 2.74
N LEU A 126 -4.70 -5.08 1.75
CA LEU A 126 -5.57 -5.41 0.61
C LEU A 126 -4.96 -6.54 -0.22
N GLN A 127 -3.64 -6.52 -0.47
CA GLN A 127 -2.92 -7.61 -1.15
C GLN A 127 -3.00 -8.93 -0.37
N ALA A 128 -2.88 -8.87 0.95
CA ALA A 128 -3.01 -10.02 1.85
C ALA A 128 -4.47 -10.48 2.06
N LYS A 129 -5.46 -9.79 1.45
CA LYS A 129 -6.91 -10.06 1.56
C LYS A 129 -7.43 -10.08 3.01
N VAL A 130 -6.82 -9.30 3.89
CA VAL A 130 -7.15 -9.26 5.32
C VAL A 130 -8.57 -8.71 5.57
N PHE A 131 -9.06 -7.82 4.71
CA PHE A 131 -10.37 -7.16 4.87
C PHE A 131 -11.59 -8.02 4.46
N GLY A 132 -11.38 -9.17 3.83
CA GLY A 132 -12.49 -10.01 3.34
C GLY A 132 -13.50 -9.23 2.49
N GLU A 133 -14.77 -9.29 2.85
CA GLU A 133 -15.87 -8.59 2.15
C GLU A 133 -15.86 -7.06 2.32
N GLN A 134 -15.10 -6.53 3.28
CA GLN A 134 -15.01 -5.08 3.53
C GLN A 134 -14.01 -4.38 2.60
N GLN A 135 -13.27 -5.10 1.77
CA GLN A 135 -12.28 -4.52 0.84
C GLN A 135 -12.81 -3.34 0.03
N PRO A 136 -13.99 -3.40 -0.62
CA PRO A 136 -14.48 -2.29 -1.43
C PRO A 136 -14.74 -1.03 -0.61
N ALA A 137 -15.27 -1.16 0.60
CA ALA A 137 -15.54 -0.03 1.48
C ALA A 137 -14.24 0.68 1.93
N VAL A 138 -13.21 -0.12 2.25
CA VAL A 138 -11.88 0.41 2.60
C VAL A 138 -11.27 1.14 1.41
N VAL A 139 -11.33 0.55 0.21
CA VAL A 139 -10.79 1.17 -1.01
C VAL A 139 -11.54 2.47 -1.34
N ALA A 140 -12.87 2.49 -1.21
CA ALA A 140 -13.66 3.71 -1.41
C ALA A 140 -13.27 4.83 -0.42
N THR A 141 -13.02 4.46 0.85
CA THR A 141 -12.55 5.42 1.86
C THR A 141 -11.18 6.00 1.50
N VAL A 142 -10.24 5.16 1.06
CA VAL A 142 -8.91 5.60 0.64
C VAL A 142 -8.97 6.43 -0.65
N ALA A 143 -9.83 6.05 -1.59
CA ALA A 143 -10.06 6.79 -2.84
C ALA A 143 -10.58 8.22 -2.59
N ALA A 144 -11.47 8.39 -1.62
CA ALA A 144 -12.00 9.70 -1.23
C ALA A 144 -10.92 10.68 -0.72
N LEU A 145 -9.79 10.16 -0.23
CA LEU A 145 -8.67 10.98 0.24
C LEU A 145 -7.73 11.44 -0.89
N LEU A 146 -7.85 10.90 -2.10
CA LEU A 146 -6.94 11.20 -3.20
C LEU A 146 -6.74 12.71 -3.47
N PRO A 147 -7.77 13.57 -3.41
CA PRO A 147 -7.61 15.01 -3.63
C PRO A 147 -6.74 15.70 -2.57
N SER A 148 -6.69 15.19 -1.34
CA SER A 148 -5.92 15.76 -0.23
C SER A 148 -4.49 15.24 -0.14
N ILE A 149 -4.15 14.18 -0.87
CA ILE A 149 -2.83 13.56 -0.83
C ILE A 149 -1.93 14.24 -1.87
N ALA A 150 -0.84 14.89 -1.44
CA ALA A 150 0.15 15.49 -2.33
C ALA A 150 1.30 14.52 -2.69
N LEU A 151 1.69 13.62 -1.80
CA LEU A 151 2.83 12.72 -2.03
C LEU A 151 2.57 11.72 -3.17
N PRO A 152 3.40 11.73 -4.25
CA PRO A 152 3.17 10.91 -5.44
C PRO A 152 3.09 9.40 -5.15
N ARG A 153 3.93 8.89 -4.24
CA ARG A 153 3.92 7.46 -3.85
C ARG A 153 2.60 7.03 -3.23
N ALA A 154 1.97 7.91 -2.44
CA ALA A 154 0.68 7.62 -1.83
C ALA A 154 -0.44 7.69 -2.86
N ARG A 155 -0.43 8.72 -3.74
CA ARG A 155 -1.37 8.84 -4.85
C ARG A 155 -1.33 7.61 -5.76
N ALA A 156 -0.14 7.17 -6.16
CA ALA A 156 0.04 5.96 -6.96
C ALA A 156 -0.51 4.71 -6.25
N SER A 157 -0.28 4.58 -4.93
CA SER A 157 -0.82 3.48 -4.14
C SER A 157 -2.34 3.49 -4.07
N VAL A 158 -2.97 4.67 -3.95
CA VAL A 158 -4.44 4.81 -4.01
C VAL A 158 -4.98 4.36 -5.36
N LEU A 159 -4.39 4.85 -6.46
CA LEU A 159 -4.80 4.44 -7.83
C LEU A 159 -4.66 2.94 -8.04
N TRP A 160 -3.57 2.34 -7.54
CA TRP A 160 -3.38 0.91 -7.56
C TRP A 160 -4.49 0.16 -6.79
N CYS A 161 -4.85 0.61 -5.58
CA CYS A 161 -5.94 0.01 -4.80
C CYS A 161 -7.27 0.08 -5.55
N VAL A 162 -7.60 1.25 -6.12
CA VAL A 162 -8.81 1.43 -6.91
C VAL A 162 -8.82 0.54 -8.15
N GLY A 163 -7.69 0.45 -8.86
CA GLY A 163 -7.57 -0.38 -10.06
C GLY A 163 -7.77 -1.87 -9.80
N ASN A 164 -7.23 -2.40 -8.69
CA ASN A 164 -7.40 -3.81 -8.34
C ASN A 164 -8.81 -4.18 -7.85
N HIS A 165 -9.63 -3.19 -7.50
CA HIS A 165 -10.99 -3.40 -7.02
C HIS A 165 -12.04 -2.66 -7.87
N CYS A 166 -11.67 -2.24 -9.10
CA CYS A 166 -12.52 -1.41 -9.95
C CYS A 166 -13.85 -2.08 -10.32
N GLU A 167 -13.89 -3.40 -10.47
CA GLU A 167 -15.09 -4.18 -10.70
C GLU A 167 -16.13 -4.00 -9.58
N GLN A 168 -15.65 -3.98 -8.33
CA GLN A 168 -16.48 -3.80 -7.13
C GLN A 168 -16.84 -2.33 -6.86
N LEU A 169 -16.22 -1.40 -7.59
CA LEU A 169 -16.35 0.04 -7.42
C LEU A 169 -16.77 0.75 -8.73
N PRO A 170 -17.87 0.34 -9.37
CA PRO A 170 -18.22 0.78 -10.74
C PRO A 170 -18.52 2.28 -10.86
N LEU A 171 -18.80 2.97 -9.76
CA LEU A 171 -19.01 4.42 -9.74
C LEU A 171 -17.76 5.17 -9.31
N VAL A 172 -16.99 4.65 -8.36
CA VAL A 172 -15.82 5.33 -7.78
C VAL A 172 -14.63 5.27 -8.75
N ALA A 173 -14.36 4.09 -9.33
CA ALA A 173 -13.17 3.90 -10.17
C ALA A 173 -13.16 4.81 -11.41
N PRO A 174 -14.25 4.96 -12.20
CA PRO A 174 -14.28 5.88 -13.32
C PRO A 174 -14.16 7.36 -12.90
N ASP A 175 -14.71 7.76 -11.76
CA ASP A 175 -14.60 9.14 -11.28
C ASP A 175 -13.18 9.48 -10.82
N VAL A 176 -12.53 8.57 -10.09
CA VAL A 176 -11.12 8.68 -9.72
C VAL A 176 -10.24 8.77 -10.97
N LEU A 177 -10.49 7.93 -11.97
CA LEU A 177 -9.77 7.98 -13.24
C LEU A 177 -9.95 9.32 -13.94
N ARG A 178 -11.19 9.78 -14.09
CA ARG A 178 -11.52 11.07 -14.73
C ARG A 178 -10.80 12.25 -14.07
N THR A 179 -10.83 12.32 -12.74
CA THR A 179 -10.18 13.40 -11.99
C THR A 179 -8.65 13.34 -12.10
N THR A 180 -8.07 12.15 -12.16
CA THR A 180 -6.63 11.97 -12.33
C THR A 180 -6.19 12.33 -13.75
N LEU A 181 -6.93 11.90 -14.77
CA LEU A 181 -6.63 12.23 -16.17
C LEU A 181 -6.71 13.73 -16.46
N ALA A 182 -7.61 14.46 -15.80
CA ALA A 182 -7.71 15.91 -15.95
C ALA A 182 -6.43 16.64 -15.50
N ARG A 183 -5.60 16.03 -14.68
CA ARG A 183 -4.33 16.57 -14.19
C ARG A 183 -3.12 15.71 -14.56
N PHE A 184 -3.26 14.84 -15.57
CA PHE A 184 -2.26 13.83 -15.91
C PHE A 184 -0.86 14.41 -16.14
N ALA A 185 -0.75 15.54 -16.82
CA ALA A 185 0.53 16.18 -17.11
C ALA A 185 1.25 16.72 -15.85
N ASP A 186 0.48 17.10 -14.82
CA ASP A 186 1.01 17.65 -13.56
C ASP A 186 1.41 16.54 -12.57
N GLU A 187 0.98 15.31 -12.83
CA GLU A 187 1.25 14.19 -11.94
C GLU A 187 2.67 13.64 -12.14
N ALA A 188 3.24 13.07 -11.07
CA ALA A 188 4.53 12.37 -11.14
C ALA A 188 4.44 11.09 -12.01
N PRO A 189 5.55 10.63 -12.62
CA PRO A 189 5.56 9.45 -13.49
C PRO A 189 4.91 8.21 -12.87
N ALA A 190 5.18 7.93 -11.58
CA ALA A 190 4.58 6.80 -10.87
C ALA A 190 3.04 6.88 -10.81
N VAL A 191 2.47 8.08 -10.68
CA VAL A 191 1.01 8.30 -10.66
C VAL A 191 0.45 8.12 -12.07
N ARG A 192 1.13 8.67 -13.09
CA ARG A 192 0.74 8.52 -14.50
C ARG A 192 0.72 7.06 -14.95
N LEU A 193 1.72 6.27 -14.53
CA LEU A 193 1.74 4.82 -14.77
C LEU A 193 0.50 4.13 -14.17
N GLN A 194 0.17 4.43 -12.92
CA GLN A 194 -1.00 3.85 -12.27
C GLN A 194 -2.33 4.36 -12.87
N ALA A 195 -2.37 5.58 -13.39
CA ALA A 195 -3.54 6.09 -14.10
C ALA A 195 -3.79 5.32 -15.41
N LEU A 196 -2.73 5.00 -16.17
CA LEU A 196 -2.81 4.15 -17.37
C LEU A 196 -3.31 2.73 -17.02
N ASP A 197 -2.76 2.14 -15.95
CA ASP A 197 -3.17 0.81 -15.51
C ASP A 197 -4.64 0.81 -15.03
N LEU A 198 -5.07 1.83 -14.30
CA LEU A 198 -6.46 2.00 -13.88
C LEU A 198 -7.40 2.14 -15.09
N ALA A 199 -7.02 2.94 -16.08
CA ALA A 199 -7.80 3.11 -17.31
C ALA A 199 -7.98 1.78 -18.06
N ALA A 200 -6.90 0.99 -18.18
CA ALA A 200 -6.94 -0.31 -18.83
C ALA A 200 -7.85 -1.29 -18.08
N ARG A 201 -7.77 -1.33 -16.75
CA ARG A 201 -8.62 -2.20 -15.92
C ARG A 201 -10.09 -1.80 -15.99
N CYS A 202 -10.39 -0.51 -15.88
CA CYS A 202 -11.76 -0.02 -16.02
C CYS A 202 -12.36 -0.39 -17.38
N ALA A 203 -11.58 -0.29 -18.46
CA ALA A 203 -12.01 -0.67 -19.80
C ALA A 203 -12.22 -2.19 -19.92
N ALA A 204 -11.32 -2.99 -19.35
CA ALA A 204 -11.41 -4.45 -19.35
C ALA A 204 -12.70 -4.95 -18.64
N HIS A 205 -13.11 -4.27 -17.58
CA HIS A 205 -14.37 -4.56 -16.87
C HIS A 205 -15.61 -3.87 -17.46
N GLY A 206 -15.47 -3.17 -18.60
CA GLY A 206 -16.60 -2.55 -19.29
C GLY A 206 -17.30 -1.44 -18.48
N LEU A 207 -16.59 -0.75 -17.61
CA LEU A 207 -17.17 0.30 -16.78
C LEU A 207 -17.61 1.50 -17.64
N LYS A 208 -18.57 2.27 -17.13
CA LYS A 208 -19.17 3.38 -17.85
C LYS A 208 -18.13 4.37 -18.39
N LYS A 209 -18.15 4.62 -19.70
CA LYS A 209 -17.20 5.50 -20.43
C LYS A 209 -15.73 5.13 -20.33
N SER A 210 -15.42 3.94 -19.83
CA SER A 210 -14.04 3.53 -19.60
C SER A 210 -13.23 3.39 -20.91
N SER A 211 -13.85 2.95 -22.00
CA SER A 211 -13.19 2.84 -23.30
C SER A 211 -12.76 4.20 -23.86
N GLU A 212 -13.62 5.22 -23.71
CA GLU A 212 -13.29 6.60 -24.13
C GLU A 212 -12.16 7.17 -23.26
N MET A 213 -12.23 6.94 -21.94
CA MET A 213 -11.18 7.38 -21.00
C MET A 213 -9.85 6.65 -21.24
N LEU A 214 -9.89 5.36 -21.62
CA LEU A 214 -8.69 4.63 -22.01
C LEU A 214 -8.06 5.23 -23.26
N GLY A 215 -8.85 5.49 -24.32
CA GLY A 215 -8.35 6.15 -25.53
C GLY A 215 -7.65 7.47 -25.20
N TYR A 216 -8.31 8.31 -24.41
CA TYR A 216 -7.74 9.59 -23.97
C TYR A 216 -6.46 9.41 -23.12
N ALA A 217 -6.43 8.47 -22.20
CA ALA A 217 -5.25 8.18 -21.39
C ALA A 217 -4.06 7.71 -22.23
N LEU A 218 -4.31 6.87 -23.26
CA LEU A 218 -3.29 6.40 -24.18
C LEU A 218 -2.75 7.54 -25.07
N ASP A 219 -3.58 8.46 -25.50
CA ASP A 219 -3.16 9.64 -26.26
C ASP A 219 -2.26 10.55 -25.41
N LEU A 220 -2.60 10.76 -24.13
CA LEU A 220 -1.74 11.49 -23.19
C LEU A 220 -0.40 10.78 -22.97
N GLY A 221 -0.44 9.46 -22.73
CA GLY A 221 0.75 8.66 -22.47
C GLY A 221 1.69 8.48 -23.65
N LYS A 222 1.17 8.58 -24.88
CA LYS A 222 1.93 8.40 -26.13
C LYS A 222 3.09 9.39 -26.29
N TYR A 223 2.90 10.61 -25.85
CA TYR A 223 3.87 11.70 -25.97
C TYR A 223 4.42 12.16 -24.62
N ASP A 224 4.26 11.36 -23.58
CA ASP A 224 4.74 11.66 -22.25
C ASP A 224 6.26 11.87 -22.23
N PRO A 225 6.81 12.84 -21.47
CA PRO A 225 8.25 13.04 -21.35
C PRO A 225 8.97 11.83 -20.75
N ASP A 226 8.31 11.05 -19.88
CA ASP A 226 8.86 9.86 -19.25
C ASP A 226 8.82 8.64 -20.19
N HIS A 227 9.94 7.92 -20.26
CA HIS A 227 10.08 6.75 -21.13
C HIS A 227 9.16 5.59 -20.69
N ASP A 228 9.06 5.34 -19.39
CA ASP A 228 8.30 4.20 -18.84
C ASP A 228 6.79 4.41 -19.06
N VAL A 229 6.32 5.66 -18.92
CA VAL A 229 4.93 6.04 -19.22
C VAL A 229 4.62 5.79 -20.72
N ARG A 230 5.52 6.23 -21.64
CA ARG A 230 5.34 5.96 -23.08
C ARG A 230 5.36 4.46 -23.39
N ALA A 231 6.26 3.71 -22.76
CA ALA A 231 6.37 2.26 -22.95
C ALA A 231 5.09 1.56 -22.46
N ARG A 232 4.59 1.94 -21.27
CA ARG A 232 3.35 1.41 -20.71
C ARG A 232 2.14 1.72 -21.60
N ALA A 233 2.01 2.96 -22.09
CA ALA A 233 0.93 3.34 -22.99
C ALA A 233 0.93 2.51 -24.27
N ARG A 234 2.10 2.31 -24.91
CA ARG A 234 2.24 1.46 -26.10
C ARG A 234 1.88 0.01 -25.82
N TRP A 235 2.30 -0.53 -24.69
CA TRP A 235 1.99 -1.89 -24.30
C TRP A 235 0.49 -2.11 -24.11
N ILE A 236 -0.19 -1.21 -23.38
CA ILE A 236 -1.65 -1.26 -23.17
C ILE A 236 -2.38 -1.10 -24.52
N ALA A 237 -1.94 -0.20 -25.40
CA ALA A 237 -2.53 -0.03 -26.72
C ALA A 237 -2.41 -1.30 -27.57
N GLY A 238 -1.28 -2.00 -27.51
CA GLY A 238 -1.08 -3.29 -28.18
C GLY A 238 -2.03 -4.37 -27.65
N LEU A 239 -2.21 -4.45 -26.33
CA LEU A 239 -3.16 -5.37 -25.73
C LEU A 239 -4.62 -5.07 -26.12
N SER A 240 -5.02 -3.80 -26.08
CA SER A 240 -6.38 -3.39 -26.41
C SER A 240 -6.73 -3.63 -27.89
N SER A 241 -5.76 -3.46 -28.80
CA SER A 241 -5.96 -3.80 -30.23
C SER A 241 -6.07 -5.31 -30.47
N GLY A 242 -5.32 -6.11 -29.74
CA GLY A 242 -5.44 -7.58 -29.77
C GLY A 242 -6.77 -8.09 -29.21
N LEU A 243 -7.33 -7.41 -28.21
CA LEU A 243 -8.63 -7.72 -27.60
C LEU A 243 -9.82 -7.41 -28.52
N VAL A 244 -9.72 -6.32 -29.31
CA VAL A 244 -10.74 -6.00 -30.31
C VAL A 244 -10.75 -7.04 -31.43
N ALA A 245 -9.62 -7.70 -31.68
CA ALA A 245 -9.51 -8.78 -32.67
C ALA A 245 -9.99 -10.16 -32.16
N ALA A 246 -10.17 -10.35 -30.84
CA ALA A 246 -10.63 -11.59 -30.23
C ALA A 246 -11.67 -11.30 -29.13
N PRO A 247 -12.95 -11.07 -29.46
CA PRO A 247 -13.98 -10.65 -28.52
C PRO A 247 -14.32 -11.67 -27.41
N ASP A 248 -13.86 -12.92 -27.52
CA ASP A 248 -14.22 -14.02 -26.63
C ASP A 248 -13.05 -14.61 -25.82
N ALA A 249 -11.86 -14.00 -25.83
CA ALA A 249 -10.74 -14.51 -25.04
C ALA A 249 -10.68 -13.83 -23.65
N PRO A 250 -10.74 -14.58 -22.53
CA PRO A 250 -10.55 -13.99 -21.20
C PRO A 250 -9.13 -13.39 -21.11
N LEU A 251 -9.04 -12.14 -20.72
CA LEU A 251 -7.78 -11.49 -20.41
C LEU A 251 -7.12 -12.23 -19.25
N GLY A 252 -6.08 -12.98 -19.54
CA GLY A 252 -5.18 -13.50 -18.52
C GLY A 252 -4.40 -12.36 -17.88
N LEU A 253 -5.06 -11.62 -16.98
CA LEU A 253 -4.43 -10.53 -16.20
C LEU A 253 -3.51 -11.06 -15.10
N ASP A 254 -3.38 -12.38 -14.96
CA ASP A 254 -2.53 -13.06 -13.98
C ASP A 254 -1.04 -12.80 -14.20
N GLY A 255 -0.63 -12.35 -15.37
CA GLY A 255 0.76 -11.99 -15.69
C GLY A 255 1.21 -10.61 -15.19
N LEU A 256 0.32 -9.78 -14.63
CA LEU A 256 0.67 -8.42 -14.18
C LEU A 256 1.27 -8.37 -12.76
N HIS A 257 1.39 -9.50 -12.07
CA HIS A 257 1.89 -9.57 -10.69
C HIS A 257 3.39 -9.83 -10.57
N GLY A 258 4.14 -9.89 -11.66
CA GLY A 258 5.50 -10.41 -11.69
C GLY A 258 6.62 -9.43 -12.04
N ALA A 259 6.47 -8.13 -11.84
CA ALA A 259 7.60 -7.20 -12.01
C ALA A 259 7.54 -6.06 -10.98
N SER A 260 8.14 -6.31 -9.85
CA SER A 260 8.60 -5.26 -8.91
C SER A 260 10.08 -5.37 -8.71
#